data_e5a297689916dca19c8b25e9a25f3daa
#
_entry.id   e5a297689916dca19c8b25e9a25f3daa
#
_cell.length_a   1.000
_cell.length_b   1.000
_cell.length_c   1.000
_cell.angle_alpha   90.00
_cell.angle_beta   90.00
_cell.angle_gamma   90.00
#
_symmetry.space_group_name_H-M   'P 1'
#
loop_
_entity.id
_entity.type
_entity.pdbx_description
1 polymer ?
#
loop_
_entity_poly.entity_id
_entity_poly.type
_entity_poly.pdbx_seq_one_letter_code
_entity_poly.pdbx_strand_id
1 'polypeptide(L)'
;EGEMQPSSEWRMHAAVYEAYGETNAVFHTHSPYATAFAVVRESIPAVLIESCVFLGGDIRCADYAAPGTKEVGVNAVPALRDRGGCTLANHGVLAVGKDLAQAYLRAEYIEDVAKIYTYARSIGTPVALDTL
;
A
#
# COMPACT_ATOMS: atom_id res chain seq x y z
N GLU A 1 22.25 -14.65 0.33
CA GLU A 1 22.68 -16.02 0.56
C GLU A 1 21.47 -16.95 0.61
N GLY A 2 21.61 -18.17 0.12
CA GLY A 2 20.55 -19.17 0.11
C GLY A 2 20.27 -19.74 -1.27
N GLU A 3 19.37 -20.73 -1.32
CA GLU A 3 19.04 -21.46 -2.54
C GLU A 3 17.88 -20.86 -3.32
N MET A 4 17.08 -20.01 -2.67
CA MET A 4 15.91 -19.39 -3.28
C MET A 4 16.29 -18.13 -4.07
N GLN A 5 15.68 -17.96 -5.24
CA GLN A 5 15.81 -16.73 -5.99
C GLN A 5 15.10 -15.58 -5.26
N PRO A 6 15.70 -14.37 -5.21
CA PRO A 6 15.02 -13.22 -4.65
C PRO A 6 13.82 -12.81 -5.53
N SER A 7 12.87 -12.09 -4.93
CA SER A 7 11.76 -11.48 -5.68
C SER A 7 12.30 -10.60 -6.82
N SER A 8 11.61 -10.58 -7.96
CA SER A 8 11.91 -9.63 -9.03
C SER A 8 11.81 -8.17 -8.58
N GLU A 9 11.08 -7.90 -7.49
CA GLU A 9 10.91 -6.57 -6.88
C GLU A 9 11.81 -6.34 -5.66
N TRP A 10 12.90 -7.09 -5.50
CA TRP A 10 13.77 -6.97 -4.33
C TRP A 10 14.34 -5.55 -4.14
N ARG A 11 14.56 -4.80 -5.22
CA ARG A 11 15.06 -3.43 -5.16
C ARG A 11 14.06 -2.47 -4.51
N MET A 12 12.76 -2.70 -4.78
CA MET A 12 11.68 -1.96 -4.13
C MET A 12 11.66 -2.24 -2.62
N HIS A 13 11.72 -3.51 -2.22
CA HIS A 13 11.79 -3.89 -0.81
C HIS A 13 12.99 -3.24 -0.12
N ALA A 14 14.18 -3.34 -0.73
CA ALA A 14 15.39 -2.75 -0.18
C ALA A 14 15.27 -1.23 0.01
N ALA A 15 14.73 -0.51 -0.97
CA ALA A 15 14.56 0.93 -0.88
C ALA A 15 13.64 1.34 0.28
N VAL A 16 12.59 0.58 0.54
CA VAL A 16 11.67 0.84 1.66
C VAL A 16 12.37 0.58 3.00
N TYR A 17 13.12 -0.52 3.14
CA TYR A 17 13.89 -0.80 4.36
C TYR A 17 14.97 0.27 4.61
N GLU A 18 15.63 0.76 3.57
CA GLU A 18 16.62 1.83 3.68
C GLU A 18 16.00 3.15 4.17
N ALA A 19 14.79 3.45 3.71
CA ALA A 19 14.10 4.70 4.06
C ALA A 19 13.47 4.70 5.45
N TYR A 20 12.99 3.55 5.90
CA TYR A 20 12.24 3.40 7.16
C TYR A 20 12.87 2.32 8.02
N GLY A 21 13.79 2.74 8.92
CA GLY A 21 14.55 1.83 9.77
C GLY A 21 13.72 0.99 10.74
N GLU A 22 12.51 1.44 11.09
CA GLU A 22 11.56 0.72 11.95
C GLU A 22 10.75 -0.34 11.19
N THR A 23 10.81 -0.34 9.86
CA THR A 23 10.12 -1.34 9.04
C THR A 23 10.93 -2.64 9.01
N ASN A 24 10.32 -3.72 9.48
CA ASN A 24 10.93 -5.05 9.50
C ASN A 24 10.28 -6.04 8.53
N ALA A 25 9.16 -5.67 7.94
CA ALA A 25 8.46 -6.49 6.95
C ALA A 25 7.81 -5.62 5.89
N VAL A 26 7.87 -6.06 4.64
CA VAL A 26 7.22 -5.44 3.49
C VAL A 26 6.44 -6.51 2.74
N PHE A 27 5.16 -6.27 2.52
CA PHE A 27 4.27 -7.13 1.77
C PHE A 27 3.87 -6.45 0.46
N HIS A 28 4.11 -7.12 -0.65
CA HIS A 28 3.76 -6.60 -1.98
C HIS A 28 2.70 -7.51 -2.61
N THR A 29 1.60 -6.94 -3.08
CA THR A 29 0.50 -7.67 -3.68
C THR A 29 0.01 -6.98 -4.95
N HIS A 30 -0.73 -7.73 -5.77
CA HIS A 30 -1.50 -7.21 -6.89
C HIS A 30 -3.00 -7.43 -6.63
N SER A 31 -3.46 -7.13 -5.41
CA SER A 31 -4.84 -7.32 -5.02
C SER A 31 -5.79 -6.46 -5.86
N PRO A 32 -6.89 -7.02 -6.39
CA PRO A 32 -7.60 -6.42 -7.53
C PRO A 32 -8.28 -5.09 -7.23
N TYR A 33 -8.94 -4.93 -6.09
CA TYR A 33 -9.65 -3.68 -5.79
C TYR A 33 -8.69 -2.51 -5.56
N ALA A 34 -7.66 -2.71 -4.75
CA ALA A 34 -6.65 -1.68 -4.50
C ALA A 34 -5.86 -1.35 -5.77
N THR A 35 -5.50 -2.38 -6.56
CA THR A 35 -4.79 -2.18 -7.81
C THR A 35 -5.64 -1.41 -8.83
N ALA A 36 -6.97 -1.56 -8.81
CA ALA A 36 -7.85 -0.78 -9.67
C ALA A 36 -7.71 0.74 -9.40
N PHE A 37 -7.60 1.15 -8.12
CA PHE A 37 -7.31 2.53 -7.77
C PHE A 37 -5.92 2.97 -8.24
N ALA A 38 -4.94 2.09 -8.15
CA ALA A 38 -3.60 2.34 -8.68
C ALA A 38 -3.60 2.58 -10.20
N VAL A 39 -4.48 1.90 -10.94
CA VAL A 39 -4.63 2.08 -12.40
C VAL A 39 -5.15 3.47 -12.74
N VAL A 40 -6.10 4.00 -11.96
CA VAL A 40 -6.61 5.36 -12.15
C VAL A 40 -5.82 6.40 -11.36
N ARG A 41 -4.82 5.97 -10.59
CA ARG A 41 -3.90 6.80 -9.80
C ARG A 41 -4.61 7.68 -8.77
N GLU A 42 -5.72 7.20 -8.24
CA GLU A 42 -6.44 7.85 -7.14
C GLU A 42 -6.02 7.30 -5.78
N SER A 43 -5.92 8.17 -4.80
CA SER A 43 -5.82 7.76 -3.40
C SER A 43 -7.15 7.18 -2.93
N ILE A 44 -7.10 6.23 -2.00
CA ILE A 44 -8.29 5.67 -1.36
C ILE A 44 -8.47 6.42 -0.03
N PRO A 45 -9.57 7.17 0.14
CA PRO A 45 -9.76 7.95 1.37
C PRO A 45 -10.00 7.05 2.58
N ALA A 46 -9.79 7.60 3.78
CA ALA A 46 -10.03 6.90 5.03
C ALA A 46 -11.54 6.78 5.28
N VAL A 47 -12.18 5.78 4.71
CA VAL A 47 -13.64 5.57 4.81
C VAL A 47 -14.04 4.56 5.87
N LEU A 48 -13.08 3.84 6.45
CA LEU A 48 -13.30 2.87 7.52
C LEU A 48 -12.44 3.21 8.73
N ILE A 49 -12.93 2.81 9.90
CA ILE A 49 -12.16 2.92 11.15
C ILE A 49 -10.80 2.23 11.01
N GLU A 50 -10.75 1.08 10.34
CA GLU A 50 -9.54 0.32 10.08
C GLU A 50 -8.50 1.12 9.27
N SER A 51 -8.94 2.01 8.39
CA SER A 51 -8.02 2.90 7.67
C SER A 51 -7.24 3.80 8.64
N CYS A 52 -7.94 4.36 9.62
CA CYS A 52 -7.31 5.25 10.61
C CYS A 52 -6.46 4.46 11.62
N VAL A 53 -7.00 3.37 12.17
CA VAL A 53 -6.36 2.62 13.26
C VAL A 53 -5.16 1.81 12.78
N PHE A 54 -5.28 1.12 11.65
CA PHE A 54 -4.24 0.18 11.19
C PHE A 54 -3.37 0.73 10.07
N LEU A 55 -3.91 1.65 9.25
CA LEU A 55 -3.18 2.20 8.11
C LEU A 55 -2.70 3.64 8.33
N GLY A 56 -3.23 4.32 9.34
CA GLY A 56 -2.84 5.69 9.67
C GLY A 56 -3.57 6.76 8.86
N GLY A 57 -4.56 6.39 8.04
CA GLY A 57 -5.36 7.32 7.24
C GLY A 57 -5.65 6.82 5.83
N ASP A 58 -5.64 7.74 4.87
CA ASP A 58 -5.83 7.43 3.46
C ASP A 58 -4.69 6.55 2.90
N ILE A 59 -5.00 5.84 1.83
CA ILE A 59 -4.03 5.01 1.10
C ILE A 59 -3.62 5.80 -0.15
N ARG A 60 -2.40 6.31 -0.16
CA ARG A 60 -1.88 7.15 -1.24
C ARG A 60 -1.39 6.31 -2.40
N CYS A 61 -1.41 6.88 -3.60
CA CYS A 61 -0.84 6.25 -4.79
C CYS A 61 0.55 6.81 -5.06
N ALA A 62 1.55 5.94 -5.08
CA ALA A 62 2.91 6.32 -5.45
C ALA A 62 3.02 6.53 -6.96
N ASP A 63 3.89 7.43 -7.38
CA ASP A 63 4.14 7.69 -8.81
C ASP A 63 4.67 6.44 -9.52
N TYR A 64 4.34 6.34 -10.80
CA TYR A 64 4.75 5.20 -11.62
C TYR A 64 6.26 5.12 -11.80
N ALA A 65 6.76 3.90 -11.73
CA ALA A 65 8.11 3.54 -12.15
C ALA A 65 8.07 2.13 -12.78
N ALA A 66 9.03 1.84 -13.64
CA ALA A 66 9.12 0.55 -14.30
C ALA A 66 9.35 -0.58 -13.28
N PRO A 67 8.60 -1.69 -13.36
CA PRO A 67 8.75 -2.81 -12.41
C PRO A 67 10.16 -3.37 -12.42
N GLY A 68 10.61 -3.84 -11.28
CA GLY A 68 11.96 -4.37 -11.08
C GLY A 68 13.04 -3.32 -10.85
N THR A 69 12.71 -2.03 -10.93
CA THR A 69 13.66 -0.93 -10.71
C THR A 69 13.62 -0.43 -9.26
N LYS A 70 14.69 0.21 -8.82
CA LYS A 70 14.77 0.85 -7.49
C LYS A 70 13.75 1.97 -7.36
N GLU A 71 13.45 2.66 -8.44
CA GLU A 71 12.54 3.82 -8.49
C GLU A 71 11.14 3.48 -8.00
N VAL A 72 10.68 2.24 -8.16
CA VAL A 72 9.39 1.78 -7.59
C VAL A 72 9.38 2.03 -6.07
N GLY A 73 10.43 1.63 -5.38
CA GLY A 73 10.57 1.86 -3.95
C GLY A 73 10.82 3.32 -3.59
N VAL A 74 11.65 4.01 -4.35
CA VAL A 74 11.92 5.45 -4.14
C VAL A 74 10.61 6.26 -4.22
N ASN A 75 9.77 5.96 -5.19
CA ASN A 75 8.47 6.64 -5.35
C ASN A 75 7.46 6.22 -4.27
N ALA A 76 7.57 5.01 -3.73
CA ALA A 76 6.72 4.53 -2.64
C ALA A 76 7.01 5.26 -1.31
N VAL A 77 8.25 5.66 -1.07
CA VAL A 77 8.68 6.27 0.21
C VAL A 77 7.80 7.46 0.62
N PRO A 78 7.56 8.49 -0.21
CA PRO A 78 6.69 9.60 0.20
C PRO A 78 5.22 9.17 0.39
N ALA A 79 4.74 8.20 -0.38
CA ALA A 79 3.36 7.69 -0.24
C ALA A 79 3.17 6.89 1.06
N LEU A 80 4.23 6.28 1.59
CA LEU A 80 4.23 5.51 2.84
C LEU A 80 4.37 6.39 4.09
N ARG A 81 4.67 7.68 3.96
CA ARG A 81 4.89 8.54 5.14
C ARG A 81 3.69 8.50 6.08
N ASP A 82 3.92 8.08 7.32
CA ASP A 82 2.89 7.96 8.37
C ASP A 82 1.73 7.02 8.00
N ARG A 83 1.99 6.04 7.12
CA ARG A 83 0.98 5.08 6.64
C ARG A 83 1.48 3.65 6.73
N GLY A 84 0.53 2.73 6.89
CA GLY A 84 0.81 1.29 6.89
C GLY A 84 0.94 0.68 5.49
N GLY A 85 0.66 1.46 4.45
CA GLY A 85 0.79 0.99 3.08
C GLY A 85 0.40 2.06 2.06
N CYS A 86 0.62 1.74 0.80
CA CYS A 86 0.27 2.58 -0.34
C CYS A 86 -0.07 1.71 -1.56
N THR A 87 -0.64 2.32 -2.59
CA THR A 87 -0.71 1.70 -3.92
C THR A 87 0.45 2.21 -4.77
N LEU A 88 0.79 1.43 -5.78
CA LEU A 88 1.83 1.72 -6.76
C LEU A 88 1.16 1.91 -8.12
N ALA A 89 1.30 3.09 -8.73
CA ALA A 89 0.61 3.42 -9.99
C ALA A 89 0.75 2.34 -11.05
N ASN A 90 -0.38 1.85 -11.57
CA ASN A 90 -0.46 0.80 -12.60
C ASN A 90 0.24 -0.52 -12.24
N HIS A 91 0.42 -0.82 -10.95
CA HIS A 91 1.21 -1.97 -10.53
C HIS A 91 0.52 -2.81 -9.45
N GLY A 92 0.33 -2.25 -8.26
CA GLY A 92 -0.20 -3.01 -7.13
C GLY A 92 -0.13 -2.26 -5.81
N VAL A 93 0.19 -2.99 -4.75
CA VAL A 93 0.11 -2.53 -3.36
C VAL A 93 1.41 -2.82 -2.62
N LEU A 94 1.77 -1.94 -1.70
CA LEU A 94 2.84 -2.12 -0.73
C LEU A 94 2.27 -1.93 0.67
N ALA A 95 2.50 -2.89 1.56
CA ALA A 95 2.20 -2.76 2.99
C ALA A 95 3.47 -2.97 3.80
N VAL A 96 3.61 -2.21 4.87
CA VAL A 96 4.79 -2.25 5.75
C VAL A 96 4.38 -2.55 7.19
N GLY A 97 5.28 -3.12 7.97
CA GLY A 97 5.01 -3.45 9.35
C GLY A 97 6.26 -3.72 10.17
N LYS A 98 6.06 -3.78 11.49
CA LYS A 98 7.12 -4.16 12.45
C LYS A 98 7.49 -5.64 12.35
N ASP A 99 6.56 -6.45 11.83
CA ASP A 99 6.73 -7.87 11.59
C ASP A 99 5.86 -8.31 10.41
N LEU A 100 6.03 -9.55 9.97
CA LEU A 100 5.32 -10.09 8.82
C LEU A 100 3.80 -10.14 9.05
N ALA A 101 3.36 -10.47 10.26
CA ALA A 101 1.94 -10.54 10.62
C ALA A 101 1.26 -9.17 10.48
N GLN A 102 1.91 -8.10 10.94
CA GLN A 102 1.37 -6.75 10.80
C GLN A 102 1.35 -6.28 9.33
N ALA A 103 2.40 -6.52 8.58
CA ALA A 103 2.46 -6.15 7.16
C ALA A 103 1.38 -6.89 6.35
N TYR A 104 1.18 -8.19 6.62
CA TYR A 104 0.12 -8.98 5.99
C TYR A 104 -1.27 -8.47 6.34
N LEU A 105 -1.54 -8.21 7.60
CA LEU A 105 -2.82 -7.66 8.06
C LEU A 105 -3.14 -6.32 7.38
N ARG A 106 -2.15 -5.45 7.28
CA ARG A 106 -2.30 -4.16 6.58
C ARG A 106 -2.57 -4.34 5.09
N ALA A 107 -1.94 -5.31 4.45
CA ALA A 107 -2.22 -5.65 3.05
C ALA A 107 -3.69 -6.10 2.87
N GLU A 108 -4.22 -6.92 3.79
CA GLU A 108 -5.62 -7.33 3.79
C GLU A 108 -6.55 -6.13 3.96
N TYR A 109 -6.28 -5.24 4.91
CA TYR A 109 -7.11 -4.05 5.13
C TYR A 109 -7.10 -3.10 3.93
N ILE A 110 -5.97 -2.94 3.27
CA ILE A 110 -5.89 -2.12 2.05
C ILE A 110 -6.87 -2.64 0.99
N GLU A 111 -6.89 -3.94 0.78
CA GLU A 111 -7.82 -4.56 -0.20
C GLU A 111 -9.28 -4.43 0.25
N ASP A 112 -9.57 -4.68 1.52
CA ASP A 112 -10.92 -4.57 2.06
C ASP A 112 -11.47 -3.13 1.99
N VAL A 113 -10.65 -2.16 2.35
CA VAL A 113 -11.01 -0.74 2.27
C VAL A 113 -11.31 -0.35 0.82
N ALA A 114 -10.45 -0.74 -0.11
CA ALA A 114 -10.62 -0.48 -1.54
C ALA A 114 -11.91 -1.11 -2.07
N LYS A 115 -12.20 -2.34 -1.68
CA LYS A 115 -13.42 -3.06 -2.08
C LYS A 115 -14.66 -2.37 -1.55
N ILE A 116 -14.71 -2.07 -0.27
CA ILE A 116 -15.86 -1.40 0.36
C ILE A 116 -16.06 0.00 -0.22
N TYR A 117 -14.98 0.75 -0.42
CA TYR A 117 -15.05 2.07 -1.05
C TYR A 117 -15.62 2.00 -2.47
N THR A 118 -15.22 1.00 -3.26
CA THR A 118 -15.77 0.75 -4.60
C THR A 118 -17.28 0.52 -4.54
N TYR A 119 -17.75 -0.33 -3.62
CA TYR A 119 -19.18 -0.60 -3.44
C TYR A 119 -19.92 0.64 -2.96
N ALA A 120 -19.35 1.38 -2.02
CA ALA A 120 -19.98 2.61 -1.51
C ALA A 120 -20.17 3.65 -2.62
N ARG A 121 -19.18 3.83 -3.49
CA ARG A 121 -19.26 4.74 -4.65
C ARG A 121 -20.38 4.35 -5.63
N SER A 122 -20.71 3.04 -5.72
CA SER A 122 -21.76 2.57 -6.63
C SER A 122 -23.18 2.81 -6.08
N ILE A 123 -23.35 3.03 -4.79
CA ILE A 123 -24.66 3.21 -4.15
C ILE A 123 -24.89 4.61 -3.57
N GLY A 124 -23.87 5.45 -3.51
CA GLY A 124 -23.97 6.80 -2.96
C GLY A 124 -22.65 7.54 -3.00
N THR A 125 -22.56 8.62 -2.22
CA THR A 125 -21.34 9.42 -2.06
C THR A 125 -20.67 9.04 -0.75
N PRO A 126 -19.49 8.40 -0.79
CA PRO A 126 -18.77 8.04 0.44
C PRO A 126 -18.38 9.26 1.26
N VAL A 127 -18.40 9.09 2.58
CA VAL A 127 -17.98 10.11 3.55
C VAL A 127 -16.67 9.64 4.18
N ALA A 128 -15.60 10.41 3.99
CA ALA A 128 -14.32 10.13 4.61
C ALA A 128 -14.33 10.54 6.07
N LEU A 129 -13.54 9.82 6.88
CA LEU A 129 -13.26 10.17 8.26
C LEU A 129 -12.12 11.18 8.29
N ASP A 130 -12.31 12.27 9.03
CA ASP A 130 -11.26 13.31 9.13
C ASP A 130 -10.10 12.82 10.02
N THR A 131 -10.43 12.34 11.23
CA THR A 131 -9.48 11.77 12.18
C THR A 131 -10.21 10.87 13.18
N LEU A 132 -9.46 10.03 13.83
CA LEU A 132 -9.90 9.34 15.04
C LEU A 132 -9.15 9.86 16.25
#